data_415e632ea4f826c578e729cb60e9f58e
#
_entry.id   415e632ea4f826c578e729cb60e9f58e
#
_cell.length_a   1.000
_cell.length_b   1.000
_cell.length_c   1.000
_cell.angle_alpha   90.00
_cell.angle_beta   90.00
_cell.angle_gamma   90.00
#
_symmetry.space_group_name_H-M   'P 1'
#
loop_
_entity.id
_entity.type
_entity.pdbx_description
1 polymer ?
#
loop_
_entity_poly.entity_id
_entity_poly.type
_entity_poly.pdbx_seq_one_letter_code
_entity_poly.pdbx_strand_id
1 'polypeptide(L)'
;MRKTSEEITLKDVVERLDRLIILLKLFNKEAMQKIKQEIMSDHVKVKILELADGTREYTTLAREVAQATGKSERWVKERISQLVDIYAIVKKRVGGKVYYENSGLYD
;
A
#
# COMPACT_ATOMS: atom_id res chain seq x y z
N MET A 1 23.42 -26.34 -3.66
CA MET A 1 22.35 -27.29 -3.98
C MET A 1 21.18 -26.57 -4.62
N ARG A 2 20.71 -27.07 -5.72
CA ARG A 2 19.60 -26.44 -6.45
C ARG A 2 18.27 -26.86 -5.82
N LYS A 3 17.45 -25.89 -5.39
CA LYS A 3 16.11 -26.17 -4.89
C LYS A 3 15.17 -26.53 -6.04
N THR A 4 14.36 -27.55 -5.86
CA THR A 4 13.24 -27.85 -6.75
C THR A 4 12.06 -26.93 -6.41
N SER A 5 11.04 -26.87 -7.28
CA SER A 5 9.83 -26.09 -7.00
C SER A 5 9.09 -26.57 -5.73
N GLU A 6 9.21 -27.85 -5.39
CA GLU A 6 8.62 -28.45 -4.19
C GLU A 6 9.31 -28.00 -2.89
N GLU A 7 10.58 -27.57 -2.98
CA GLU A 7 11.36 -27.10 -1.85
C GLU A 7 11.19 -25.60 -1.59
N ILE A 8 10.52 -24.88 -2.50
CA ILE A 8 10.26 -23.44 -2.34
C ILE A 8 9.16 -23.25 -1.31
N THR A 9 9.48 -22.59 -0.21
CA THR A 9 8.55 -22.28 0.87
C THR A 9 7.94 -20.88 0.67
N LEU A 10 6.84 -20.62 1.40
CA LEU A 10 6.25 -19.29 1.47
C LEU A 10 7.26 -18.24 1.94
N LYS A 11 8.13 -18.60 2.89
CA LYS A 11 9.22 -17.75 3.37
C LYS A 11 10.16 -17.35 2.24
N ASP A 12 10.56 -18.29 1.39
CA ASP A 12 11.42 -18.01 0.23
C ASP A 12 10.75 -17.01 -0.73
N VAL A 13 9.45 -17.14 -0.97
CA VAL A 13 8.69 -16.23 -1.82
C VAL A 13 8.68 -14.83 -1.23
N VAL A 14 8.40 -14.69 0.06
CA VAL A 14 8.39 -13.41 0.76
C VAL A 14 9.75 -12.74 0.71
N GLU A 15 10.83 -13.48 0.96
CA GLU A 15 12.20 -12.95 0.87
C GLU A 15 12.55 -12.44 -0.52
N ARG A 16 12.12 -13.15 -1.57
CA ARG A 16 12.34 -12.72 -2.97
C ARG A 16 11.56 -11.45 -3.29
N LEU A 17 10.33 -11.34 -2.81
CA LEU A 17 9.52 -10.12 -2.99
C LEU A 17 10.14 -8.92 -2.28
N ASP A 18 10.64 -9.11 -1.07
CA ASP A 18 11.32 -8.06 -0.31
C ASP A 18 12.57 -7.56 -1.04
N ARG A 19 13.34 -8.48 -1.62
CA ARG A 19 14.51 -8.13 -2.42
C ARG A 19 14.15 -7.35 -3.68
N LEU A 20 13.05 -7.73 -4.35
CA LEU A 20 12.56 -6.99 -5.52
C LEU A 20 12.16 -5.56 -5.17
N ILE A 21 11.48 -5.36 -4.05
CA ILE A 21 11.10 -4.04 -3.57
C ILE A 21 12.34 -3.18 -3.31
N ILE A 22 13.34 -3.73 -2.65
CA ILE A 22 14.61 -3.03 -2.39
C ILE A 22 15.32 -2.66 -3.71
N LEU A 23 15.38 -3.57 -4.66
CA LEU A 23 15.98 -3.32 -5.97
C LEU A 23 15.24 -2.23 -6.74
N LEU A 24 13.92 -2.26 -6.73
CA LEU A 24 13.11 -1.22 -7.37
C LEU A 24 13.36 0.16 -6.75
N LYS A 25 13.45 0.24 -5.43
CA LYS A 25 13.79 1.49 -4.72
C LYS A 25 15.16 2.02 -5.12
N LEU A 26 16.14 1.13 -5.24
CA LEU A 26 17.51 1.52 -5.61
C LEU A 26 17.62 2.00 -7.05
N PHE A 27 16.99 1.27 -8.00
CA PHE A 27 17.11 1.58 -9.42
C PHE A 27 16.22 2.75 -9.88
N ASN A 28 15.11 3.01 -9.19
CA ASN A 28 14.15 4.05 -9.56
C ASN A 28 14.00 5.13 -8.48
N LYS A 29 15.09 5.49 -7.83
CA LYS A 29 15.08 6.42 -6.70
C LYS A 29 14.44 7.76 -7.04
N GLU A 30 14.76 8.35 -8.19
CA GLU A 30 14.19 9.64 -8.61
C GLU A 30 12.68 9.53 -8.87
N ALA A 31 12.26 8.48 -9.58
CA ALA A 31 10.84 8.23 -9.83
C ALA A 31 10.07 8.00 -8.53
N MET A 32 10.65 7.25 -7.60
CA MET A 32 10.04 7.00 -6.28
C MET A 32 9.92 8.28 -5.48
N GLN A 33 10.93 9.14 -5.49
CA GLN A 33 10.89 10.43 -4.80
C GLN A 33 9.81 11.34 -5.38
N LYS A 34 9.66 11.36 -6.70
CA LYS A 34 8.62 12.15 -7.35
C LYS A 34 7.23 11.70 -6.93
N ILE A 35 6.97 10.40 -6.95
CA ILE A 35 5.70 9.83 -6.50
C ILE A 35 5.45 10.15 -5.03
N LYS A 36 6.47 10.00 -4.19
CA LYS A 36 6.38 10.33 -2.77
C LYS A 36 6.00 11.78 -2.55
N GLN A 37 6.61 12.72 -3.29
CA GLN A 37 6.27 14.14 -3.22
C GLN A 37 4.83 14.41 -3.64
N GLU A 38 4.35 13.75 -4.68
CA GLU A 38 2.96 13.85 -5.13
C GLU A 38 1.99 13.35 -4.06
N ILE A 39 2.31 12.24 -3.40
CA ILE A 39 1.52 11.72 -2.27
C ILE A 39 1.50 12.74 -1.13
N MET A 40 2.66 13.22 -0.73
CA MET A 40 2.81 14.14 0.41
C MET A 40 2.15 15.49 0.17
N SER A 41 1.97 15.90 -1.08
CA SER A 41 1.26 17.14 -1.43
C SER A 41 -0.26 17.02 -1.36
N ASP A 42 -0.79 15.80 -1.26
CA ASP A 42 -2.22 15.53 -1.15
C ASP A 42 -2.55 15.07 0.26
N HIS A 43 -3.15 15.96 1.07
CA HIS A 43 -3.44 15.66 2.48
C HIS A 43 -4.43 14.48 2.65
N VAL A 44 -5.29 14.23 1.66
CA VAL A 44 -6.20 13.07 1.69
C VAL A 44 -5.41 11.78 1.57
N LYS A 45 -4.45 11.72 0.63
CA LYS A 45 -3.58 10.56 0.47
C LYS A 45 -2.73 10.30 1.71
N VAL A 46 -2.18 11.36 2.30
CA VAL A 46 -1.41 11.24 3.56
C VAL A 46 -2.29 10.65 4.66
N LYS A 47 -3.51 11.13 4.80
CA LYS A 47 -4.44 10.62 5.82
C LYS A 47 -4.83 9.16 5.56
N ILE A 48 -5.04 8.79 4.32
CA ILE A 48 -5.31 7.39 3.95
C ILE A 48 -4.15 6.50 4.41
N LEU A 49 -2.90 6.89 4.13
CA LEU A 49 -1.74 6.09 4.52
C LEU A 49 -1.59 5.99 6.04
N GLU A 50 -1.91 7.05 6.78
CA GLU A 50 -1.89 7.01 8.25
C GLU A 50 -2.90 6.02 8.82
N LEU A 51 -4.12 5.97 8.27
CA LEU A 51 -5.19 5.12 8.76
C LEU A 51 -5.18 3.71 8.18
N ALA A 52 -4.42 3.47 7.11
CA ALA A 52 -4.29 2.16 6.49
C ALA A 52 -3.28 1.30 7.26
N ASP A 53 -3.70 0.78 8.39
CA ASP A 53 -2.88 -0.01 9.31
C ASP A 53 -3.18 -1.51 9.27
N GLY A 54 -3.99 -1.95 8.32
CA GLY A 54 -4.38 -3.35 8.19
C GLY A 54 -5.58 -3.76 9.04
N THR A 55 -6.23 -2.80 9.71
CA THR A 55 -7.40 -3.08 10.58
C THR A 55 -8.71 -2.56 10.01
N ARG A 56 -8.67 -1.79 8.93
CA ARG A 56 -9.85 -1.16 8.34
C ARG A 56 -10.19 -1.76 6.99
N GLU A 57 -11.47 -2.08 6.81
CA GLU A 57 -12.03 -2.44 5.51
C GLU A 57 -12.17 -1.17 4.65
N TYR A 58 -12.37 -1.34 3.35
CA TYR A 58 -12.48 -0.26 2.38
C TYR A 58 -13.47 0.84 2.78
N THR A 59 -14.69 0.45 3.11
CA THR A 59 -15.76 1.39 3.47
C THR A 59 -15.43 2.15 4.75
N THR A 60 -14.89 1.46 5.74
CA THR A 60 -14.50 2.07 7.01
C THR A 60 -13.36 3.05 6.82
N LEU A 61 -12.33 2.67 6.06
CA LEU A 61 -11.20 3.54 5.74
C LEU A 61 -11.67 4.80 5.02
N ALA A 62 -12.51 4.65 3.98
CA ALA A 62 -13.03 5.78 3.21
C ALA A 62 -13.85 6.73 4.09
N ARG A 63 -14.72 6.19 4.95
CA ARG A 63 -15.56 7.00 5.86
C ARG A 63 -14.71 7.77 6.87
N GLU A 64 -13.77 7.11 7.51
CA GLU A 64 -12.94 7.75 8.54
C GLU A 64 -12.04 8.83 7.95
N VAL A 65 -11.45 8.60 6.78
CA VAL A 65 -10.64 9.59 6.08
C VAL A 65 -11.52 10.77 5.64
N ALA A 66 -12.72 10.50 5.12
CA ALA A 66 -13.66 11.56 4.74
C ALA A 66 -14.01 12.45 5.93
N GLN A 67 -14.28 11.87 7.08
CA GLN A 67 -14.55 12.62 8.32
C GLN A 67 -13.34 13.45 8.76
N ALA A 68 -12.14 12.91 8.66
CA ALA A 68 -10.93 13.59 9.10
C ALA A 68 -10.49 14.71 8.16
N THR A 69 -10.81 14.63 6.87
CA THR A 69 -10.36 15.58 5.85
C THR A 69 -11.43 16.55 5.36
N GLY A 70 -12.71 16.29 5.70
CA GLY A 70 -13.83 17.08 5.21
C GLY A 70 -14.18 16.85 3.74
N LYS A 71 -13.61 15.81 3.12
CA LYS A 71 -13.91 15.43 1.74
C LYS A 71 -15.01 14.36 1.71
N SER A 72 -15.63 14.19 0.52
CA SER A 72 -16.64 13.14 0.34
C SER A 72 -16.00 11.75 0.35
N GLU A 73 -16.79 10.74 0.72
CA GLU A 73 -16.32 9.35 0.65
C GLU A 73 -15.93 8.94 -0.78
N ARG A 74 -16.67 9.45 -1.78
CA ARG A 74 -16.36 9.20 -3.19
C ARG A 74 -14.97 9.74 -3.56
N TRP A 75 -14.64 10.94 -3.13
CA TRP A 75 -13.32 11.54 -3.34
C TRP A 75 -12.24 10.67 -2.71
N VAL A 76 -12.46 10.27 -1.47
CA VAL A 76 -11.50 9.41 -0.75
C VAL A 76 -11.32 8.06 -1.44
N LYS A 77 -12.40 7.43 -1.88
CA LYS A 77 -12.36 6.15 -2.60
C LYS A 77 -11.54 6.24 -3.88
N GLU A 78 -11.64 7.33 -4.63
CA GLU A 78 -10.81 7.56 -5.81
C GLU A 78 -9.32 7.63 -5.44
N ARG A 79 -8.99 8.30 -4.34
CA ARG A 79 -7.61 8.39 -3.84
C ARG A 79 -7.09 7.05 -3.35
N ILE A 80 -7.91 6.25 -2.69
CA ILE A 80 -7.53 4.88 -2.28
C ILE A 80 -7.18 4.05 -3.51
N SER A 81 -8.00 4.10 -4.56
CA SER A 81 -7.72 3.36 -5.80
C SER A 81 -6.41 3.79 -6.45
N GLN A 82 -6.11 5.09 -6.46
CA GLN A 82 -4.84 5.59 -6.98
C GLN A 82 -3.64 5.06 -6.18
N LEU A 83 -3.77 5.01 -4.86
CA LEU A 83 -2.71 4.50 -3.99
C LEU A 83 -2.52 2.98 -4.12
N VAL A 84 -3.59 2.24 -4.34
CA VAL A 84 -3.51 0.80 -4.64
C VAL A 84 -2.79 0.56 -5.97
N ASP A 85 -3.08 1.37 -6.99
CA ASP A 85 -2.49 1.22 -8.32
C ASP A 85 -0.96 1.42 -8.33
N ILE A 86 -0.44 2.24 -7.43
CA ILE A 86 1.01 2.47 -7.29
C ILE A 86 1.64 1.65 -6.15
N TYR A 87 0.92 0.69 -5.60
CA TYR A 87 1.35 -0.17 -4.49
C TYR A 87 1.72 0.57 -3.20
N ALA A 88 1.20 1.78 -3.00
CA ALA A 88 1.34 2.48 -1.73
C ALA A 88 0.48 1.84 -0.64
N ILE A 89 -0.64 1.25 -1.04
CA ILE A 89 -1.53 0.47 -0.18
C ILE A 89 -1.67 -0.93 -0.76
N VAL A 90 -1.68 -1.92 0.11
CA VAL A 90 -1.91 -3.32 -0.24
C VAL A 90 -3.16 -3.84 0.47
N LYS A 91 -3.82 -4.80 -0.16
CA LYS A 91 -4.99 -5.48 0.39
C LYS A 91 -4.53 -6.71 1.17
N LYS A 92 -5.02 -6.84 2.40
CA LYS A 92 -4.73 -7.99 3.27
C LYS A 92 -6.01 -8.75 3.54
N ARG A 93 -6.04 -10.02 3.17
CA ARG A 93 -7.20 -10.89 3.42
C ARG A 93 -7.04 -11.66 4.72
N VAL A 94 -8.03 -11.52 5.61
CA VAL A 94 -8.08 -12.24 6.87
C VAL A 94 -9.52 -12.70 7.11
N GLY A 95 -9.74 -14.01 7.19
CA GLY A 95 -11.05 -14.58 7.51
C GLY A 95 -12.16 -14.19 6.54
N GLY A 96 -11.86 -14.09 5.24
CA GLY A 96 -12.84 -13.71 4.21
C GLY A 96 -13.09 -12.22 4.08
N LYS A 97 -12.47 -11.40 4.92
CA LYS A 97 -12.54 -9.94 4.85
C LYS A 97 -11.26 -9.36 4.27
N VAL A 98 -11.36 -8.19 3.64
CA VAL A 98 -10.24 -7.47 3.04
C VAL A 98 -9.97 -6.19 3.81
N TYR A 99 -8.76 -6.07 4.32
CA TYR A 99 -8.27 -4.91 5.02
C TYR A 99 -7.22 -4.19 4.19
N TYR A 100 -7.03 -2.91 4.44
CA TYR A 100 -6.09 -2.07 3.69
C TYR A 100 -4.92 -1.66 4.58
N GLU A 101 -3.71 -1.80 4.06
CA GLU A 101 -2.49 -1.56 4.81
C GLU A 101 -1.49 -0.76 3.97
N ASN A 102 -0.84 0.22 4.60
CA ASN A 102 0.27 0.94 4.01
C ASN A 102 1.40 -0.05 3.71
N SER A 103 1.85 -0.10 2.46
CA SER A 103 2.91 -1.03 2.06
C SER A 103 4.30 -0.64 2.58
N GLY A 104 4.48 0.60 3.00
CA GLY A 104 5.78 1.14 3.35
C GLY A 104 6.69 1.45 2.15
N LEU A 105 6.21 1.25 0.93
CA LEU A 105 7.03 1.42 -0.28
C LEU A 105 7.55 2.85 -0.45
N TYR A 106 6.77 3.84 -0.02
CA TYR A 106 7.09 5.26 -0.17
C TYR A 106 7.45 5.94 1.16
N ASP A 107 7.73 5.16 2.18
CA ASP A 107 8.16 5.69 3.48
C ASP A 107 9.57 6.30 3.45
#